data_52d5fc1e303c074cd9fe409302690db3
#
_entry.id   52d5fc1e303c074cd9fe409302690db3
#
_cell.length_a   1.000
_cell.length_b   1.000
_cell.length_c   1.000
_cell.angle_alpha   90.00
_cell.angle_beta   90.00
_cell.angle_gamma   90.00
#
_symmetry.space_group_name_H-M   'P 1'
#
loop_
_entity.id
_entity.type
_entity.pdbx_description
1 polymer ?
#
loop_
_entity_poly.entity_id
_entity_poly.type
_entity_poly.pdbx_seq_one_letter_code
_entity_poly.pdbx_strand_id
1 'polypeptide(L)'
;MKTTSYIFFFFSFFLFSCQDTCDYYRSYTVYDPIYASMESIRDSVSFTISREINNPGKLNYKGGYLFISETKKGIHIIDNRNVTNPINIGFITLPGNYDLATKGDYLYADSYLDLVVFDISDINSISEVNRLKNNFDNYYLNQGLYNEDQGVIVGYKEELKEEYIENHDCGLAYD
;
A
#
# COMPACT_ATOMS: atom_id res chain seq x y z
N MET A 1 -82.34 -50.03 -3.79
CA MET A 1 -81.29 -49.26 -3.03
C MET A 1 -80.07 -49.11 -3.90
N LYS A 2 -79.78 -47.88 -4.40
CA LYS A 2 -78.66 -47.60 -5.28
C LYS A 2 -77.52 -47.02 -4.41
N THR A 3 -76.41 -47.75 -4.33
CA THR A 3 -75.23 -47.29 -3.64
C THR A 3 -74.32 -46.55 -4.67
N THR A 4 -74.20 -45.24 -4.51
CA THR A 4 -73.35 -44.37 -5.31
C THR A 4 -71.94 -44.43 -4.73
N SER A 5 -70.98 -45.00 -5.50
CA SER A 5 -69.57 -45.05 -5.14
C SER A 5 -68.92 -43.73 -5.56
N TYR A 6 -68.42 -42.95 -4.64
CA TYR A 6 -67.60 -41.74 -4.90
C TYR A 6 -66.13 -42.17 -5.04
N ILE A 7 -65.61 -42.10 -6.25
CA ILE A 7 -64.17 -42.25 -6.54
C ILE A 7 -63.55 -40.88 -6.26
N PHE A 8 -62.81 -40.77 -5.18
CA PHE A 8 -62.02 -39.58 -4.82
C PHE A 8 -60.73 -39.65 -5.66
N PHE A 9 -60.67 -38.86 -6.76
CA PHE A 9 -59.49 -38.73 -7.59
C PHE A 9 -58.53 -37.77 -6.91
N PHE A 10 -57.54 -38.32 -6.17
CA PHE A 10 -56.48 -37.55 -5.51
C PHE A 10 -55.47 -37.12 -6.59
N PHE A 11 -55.66 -35.90 -7.15
CA PHE A 11 -54.72 -35.27 -8.06
C PHE A 11 -53.52 -34.74 -7.27
N SER A 12 -52.50 -35.59 -7.13
CA SER A 12 -51.23 -35.19 -6.53
C SER A 12 -50.48 -34.24 -7.50
N PHE A 13 -50.57 -32.94 -7.20
CA PHE A 13 -49.76 -31.92 -7.86
C PHE A 13 -48.32 -32.10 -7.41
N PHE A 14 -47.50 -32.80 -8.21
CA PHE A 14 -46.02 -32.74 -8.08
C PHE A 14 -45.60 -31.35 -8.52
N LEU A 15 -45.35 -30.45 -7.57
CA LEU A 15 -44.65 -29.23 -7.79
C LEU A 15 -43.18 -29.60 -8.06
N PHE A 16 -42.83 -29.76 -9.32
CA PHE A 16 -41.40 -29.73 -9.71
C PHE A 16 -40.92 -28.30 -9.51
N SER A 17 -40.26 -28.06 -8.37
CA SER A 17 -39.45 -26.87 -8.21
C SER A 17 -38.29 -27.01 -9.20
N CYS A 18 -38.36 -26.33 -10.31
CA CYS A 18 -37.24 -26.19 -11.22
C CYS A 18 -36.29 -25.21 -10.50
N GLN A 19 -35.17 -25.71 -10.00
CA GLN A 19 -34.10 -24.88 -9.48
C GLN A 19 -33.26 -24.49 -10.69
N ASP A 20 -33.46 -23.28 -11.17
CA ASP A 20 -32.66 -22.74 -12.27
C ASP A 20 -31.23 -22.55 -11.81
N THR A 21 -30.32 -23.38 -12.28
CA THR A 21 -28.87 -23.20 -12.13
C THR A 21 -28.32 -22.56 -13.38
N CYS A 22 -27.45 -21.61 -13.24
CA CYS A 22 -26.76 -20.96 -14.34
C CYS A 22 -25.25 -21.01 -14.14
N ASP A 23 -24.58 -21.00 -15.29
CA ASP A 23 -23.14 -20.88 -15.34
C ASP A 23 -22.79 -19.44 -15.71
N TYR A 24 -21.82 -18.86 -15.05
CA TYR A 24 -21.35 -17.52 -15.37
C TYR A 24 -19.86 -17.35 -15.13
N TYR A 25 -19.27 -16.38 -15.82
CA TYR A 25 -17.90 -15.94 -15.57
C TYR A 25 -17.92 -14.80 -14.54
N ARG A 26 -17.12 -14.98 -13.49
CA ARG A 26 -16.88 -13.95 -12.49
C ARG A 26 -15.50 -13.37 -12.71
N SER A 27 -15.44 -12.04 -12.92
CA SER A 27 -14.18 -11.32 -12.99
C SER A 27 -13.90 -10.63 -11.66
N TYR A 28 -12.68 -10.77 -11.15
CA TYR A 28 -12.24 -10.08 -9.94
C TYR A 28 -10.76 -9.71 -10.04
N THR A 29 -10.38 -8.60 -9.38
CA THR A 29 -9.00 -8.15 -9.34
C THR A 29 -8.29 -8.74 -8.13
N VAL A 30 -7.13 -9.34 -8.35
CA VAL A 30 -6.22 -9.83 -7.31
C VAL A 30 -5.05 -8.86 -7.22
N TYR A 31 -4.61 -8.59 -5.99
CA TYR A 31 -3.47 -7.73 -5.69
C TYR A 31 -2.34 -8.59 -5.14
N ASP A 32 -1.39 -8.96 -6.01
CA ASP A 32 -0.23 -9.74 -5.61
C ASP A 32 0.85 -8.82 -5.03
N PRO A 33 1.38 -9.07 -3.82
CA PRO A 33 2.37 -8.22 -3.20
C PRO A 33 3.71 -8.29 -3.94
N ILE A 34 4.35 -7.12 -4.11
CA ILE A 34 5.71 -7.00 -4.64
C ILE A 34 6.63 -6.77 -3.45
N TYR A 35 7.58 -7.67 -3.25
CA TYR A 35 8.55 -7.60 -2.16
C TYR A 35 9.89 -7.02 -2.61
N ALA A 36 10.58 -6.34 -1.69
CA ALA A 36 11.96 -5.92 -1.84
C ALA A 36 12.75 -6.28 -0.57
N SER A 37 14.00 -6.72 -0.75
CA SER A 37 14.87 -6.98 0.39
C SER A 37 15.27 -5.69 1.09
N MET A 38 15.43 -5.71 2.41
CA MET A 38 15.90 -4.55 3.16
C MET A 38 17.32 -4.12 2.76
N GLU A 39 18.13 -5.03 2.25
CA GLU A 39 19.46 -4.71 1.73
C GLU A 39 19.36 -3.82 0.48
N SER A 40 18.56 -4.19 -0.51
CA SER A 40 18.35 -3.39 -1.72
C SER A 40 17.75 -2.00 -1.42
N ILE A 41 16.89 -1.91 -0.41
CA ILE A 41 16.31 -0.64 0.05
C ILE A 41 17.39 0.25 0.68
N ARG A 42 18.24 -0.30 1.53
CA ARG A 42 19.35 0.42 2.19
C ARG A 42 20.35 0.95 1.19
N ASP A 43 20.70 0.15 0.17
CA ASP A 43 21.67 0.50 -0.87
C ASP A 43 21.14 1.57 -1.83
N SER A 44 19.84 1.77 -1.91
CA SER A 44 19.20 2.77 -2.78
C SER A 44 19.17 4.18 -2.21
N VAL A 45 19.55 4.37 -0.93
CA VAL A 45 19.56 5.69 -0.28
C VAL A 45 20.64 6.57 -0.88
N SER A 46 20.23 7.76 -1.31
CA SER A 46 21.17 8.68 -1.99
C SER A 46 20.65 10.13 -1.95
N PHE A 47 21.59 11.09 -1.98
CA PHE A 47 21.27 12.50 -2.21
C PHE A 47 21.36 12.79 -3.71
N THR A 48 20.32 13.38 -4.28
CA THR A 48 20.18 13.62 -5.72
C THR A 48 19.71 15.04 -6.01
N ILE A 49 19.71 15.42 -7.30
CA ILE A 49 19.11 16.69 -7.74
C ILE A 49 17.63 16.76 -7.37
N SER A 50 17.11 17.98 -7.31
CA SER A 50 15.69 18.24 -7.06
C SER A 50 14.80 17.55 -8.10
N ARG A 51 13.60 17.17 -7.68
CA ARG A 51 12.54 16.60 -8.54
C ARG A 51 11.21 17.25 -8.24
N GLU A 52 10.23 17.02 -9.07
CA GLU A 52 8.87 17.50 -8.88
C GLU A 52 8.23 16.89 -7.62
N ILE A 53 7.47 17.69 -6.88
CA ILE A 53 6.68 17.28 -5.72
C ILE A 53 5.33 16.79 -6.22
N ASN A 54 5.00 15.50 -5.99
CA ASN A 54 3.76 14.89 -6.48
C ASN A 54 2.82 14.42 -5.37
N ASN A 55 3.39 13.79 -4.32
CA ASN A 55 2.63 13.23 -3.21
C ASN A 55 3.25 13.64 -1.87
N PRO A 56 3.19 14.95 -1.52
CA PRO A 56 3.83 15.45 -0.31
C PRO A 56 3.14 14.90 0.95
N GLY A 57 3.94 14.53 1.92
CA GLY A 57 3.52 14.07 3.24
C GLY A 57 3.92 15.05 4.34
N LYS A 58 4.71 14.57 5.31
CA LYS A 58 5.18 15.32 6.45
C LYS A 58 6.10 16.47 6.02
N LEU A 59 5.96 17.63 6.69
CA LEU A 59 6.81 18.80 6.51
C LEU A 59 7.50 19.14 7.82
N ASN A 60 8.79 19.45 7.74
CA ASN A 60 9.56 20.00 8.86
C ASN A 60 10.38 21.21 8.41
N TYR A 61 10.44 22.26 9.25
CA TYR A 61 11.22 23.46 8.99
C TYR A 61 12.44 23.52 9.90
N LYS A 62 13.60 23.76 9.32
CA LYS A 62 14.86 23.95 10.06
C LYS A 62 15.80 24.93 9.35
N GLY A 63 16.19 26.00 10.05
CA GLY A 63 17.28 26.86 9.59
C GLY A 63 17.09 27.57 8.25
N GLY A 64 15.85 27.87 7.86
CA GLY A 64 15.53 28.45 6.56
C GLY A 64 15.25 27.42 5.48
N TYR A 65 15.29 26.11 5.78
CA TYR A 65 14.99 25.04 4.85
C TYR A 65 13.72 24.28 5.24
N LEU A 66 12.95 23.84 4.24
CA LEU A 66 11.84 22.91 4.41
C LEU A 66 12.27 21.53 3.95
N PHE A 67 12.01 20.53 4.77
CA PHE A 67 12.14 19.13 4.46
C PHE A 67 10.73 18.55 4.30
N ILE A 68 10.40 18.04 3.10
CA ILE A 68 9.05 17.57 2.77
C ILE A 68 9.15 16.13 2.31
N SER A 69 8.49 15.21 3.03
CA SER A 69 8.38 13.81 2.58
C SER A 69 7.65 13.76 1.24
N GLU A 70 8.19 13.00 0.30
CA GLU A 70 7.48 12.46 -0.86
C GLU A 70 7.11 11.01 -0.50
N THR A 71 5.86 10.77 -0.23
CA THR A 71 5.36 9.52 0.38
C THR A 71 5.93 8.27 -0.28
N LYS A 72 6.58 7.41 0.50
CA LYS A 72 7.30 6.18 0.10
C LYS A 72 8.55 6.38 -0.76
N LYS A 73 8.92 7.60 -1.15
CA LYS A 73 10.01 7.84 -2.11
C LYS A 73 11.22 8.55 -1.53
N GLY A 74 11.00 9.45 -0.54
CA GLY A 74 12.09 10.20 0.06
C GLY A 74 11.70 11.60 0.53
N ILE A 75 12.66 12.54 0.50
CA ILE A 75 12.52 13.85 1.13
C ILE A 75 13.04 14.95 0.19
N HIS A 76 12.16 15.90 -0.14
CA HIS A 76 12.53 17.13 -0.83
C HIS A 76 13.19 18.10 0.14
N ILE A 77 14.17 18.84 -0.37
CA ILE A 77 14.84 19.92 0.36
C ILE A 77 14.59 21.22 -0.37
N ILE A 78 13.90 22.13 0.32
CA ILE A 78 13.50 23.41 -0.23
C ILE A 78 14.27 24.51 0.50
N ASP A 79 15.02 25.33 -0.21
CA ASP A 79 15.56 26.57 0.31
C ASP A 79 14.42 27.61 0.45
N ASN A 80 14.03 27.87 1.66
CA ASN A 80 12.96 28.82 2.01
C ASN A 80 13.48 30.04 2.75
N ARG A 81 14.76 30.35 2.64
CA ARG A 81 15.35 31.58 3.22
C ARG A 81 14.74 32.83 2.61
N ASN A 82 14.37 32.76 1.35
CA ASN A 82 13.48 33.73 0.71
C ASN A 82 12.06 33.16 0.63
N VAL A 83 11.21 33.52 1.58
CA VAL A 83 9.82 33.00 1.70
C VAL A 83 8.92 33.38 0.53
N THR A 84 9.28 34.43 -0.24
CA THR A 84 8.51 34.83 -1.44
C THR A 84 8.93 34.06 -2.70
N ASN A 85 10.05 33.36 -2.66
CA ASN A 85 10.54 32.56 -3.77
C ASN A 85 11.31 31.32 -3.26
N PRO A 86 10.62 30.31 -2.70
CA PRO A 86 11.25 29.07 -2.27
C PRO A 86 11.77 28.27 -3.46
N ILE A 87 12.93 27.62 -3.29
CA ILE A 87 13.61 26.89 -4.35
C ILE A 87 13.82 25.43 -3.92
N ASN A 88 13.33 24.47 -4.70
CA ASN A 88 13.62 23.06 -4.49
C ASN A 88 15.06 22.79 -4.96
N ILE A 89 15.95 22.49 -3.99
CA ILE A 89 17.40 22.39 -4.23
C ILE A 89 17.93 20.96 -4.26
N GLY A 90 17.17 19.97 -3.74
CA GLY A 90 17.64 18.60 -3.69
C GLY A 90 16.59 17.61 -3.26
N PHE A 91 16.96 16.33 -3.35
CA PHE A 91 16.11 15.23 -2.95
C PHE A 91 16.94 14.12 -2.30
N ILE A 92 16.53 13.66 -1.13
CA ILE A 92 17.04 12.44 -0.51
C ILE A 92 16.17 11.28 -0.98
N THR A 93 16.68 10.38 -1.79
CA THR A 93 16.03 9.12 -2.12
C THR A 93 16.02 8.25 -0.86
N LEU A 94 14.84 7.95 -0.34
CA LEU A 94 14.65 7.18 0.89
C LEU A 94 13.36 6.35 0.77
N PRO A 95 13.44 5.14 0.16
CA PRO A 95 12.26 4.32 -0.02
C PRO A 95 11.56 3.99 1.29
N GLY A 96 10.23 4.01 1.28
CA GLY A 96 9.42 3.73 2.46
C GLY A 96 9.31 4.89 3.45
N ASN A 97 9.79 6.09 3.11
CA ASN A 97 9.66 7.26 3.97
C ASN A 97 8.22 7.77 4.05
N TYR A 98 7.75 7.99 5.27
CA TYR A 98 6.46 8.60 5.60
C TYR A 98 6.61 9.75 6.57
N ASP A 99 7.50 9.62 7.55
CA ASP A 99 7.66 10.61 8.63
C ASP A 99 9.11 11.10 8.72
N LEU A 100 9.26 12.33 9.21
CA LEU A 100 10.56 12.94 9.43
C LEU A 100 10.52 13.95 10.57
N ALA A 101 11.66 14.14 11.22
CA ALA A 101 11.86 15.14 12.25
C ALA A 101 13.30 15.67 12.24
N THR A 102 13.50 16.92 12.63
CA THR A 102 14.85 17.48 12.78
C THR A 102 15.15 17.77 14.26
N LYS A 103 16.39 17.48 14.66
CA LYS A 103 16.92 17.84 15.99
C LYS A 103 18.41 18.20 15.88
N GLY A 104 18.76 19.40 16.29
CA GLY A 104 20.13 19.90 16.07
C GLY A 104 20.43 19.92 14.58
N ASP A 105 21.57 19.40 14.17
CA ASP A 105 22.01 19.33 12.77
C ASP A 105 21.72 17.98 12.13
N TYR A 106 20.71 17.26 12.67
CA TYR A 106 20.33 15.94 12.20
C TYR A 106 18.87 15.91 11.74
N LEU A 107 18.64 15.17 10.65
CA LEU A 107 17.35 14.78 10.13
C LEU A 107 17.13 13.28 10.41
N TYR A 108 16.06 12.96 11.09
CA TYR A 108 15.61 11.62 11.40
C TYR A 108 14.45 11.28 10.48
N ALA A 109 14.49 10.15 9.83
CA ALA A 109 13.44 9.73 8.90
C ALA A 109 13.28 8.21 8.92
N ASP A 110 12.04 7.74 8.77
CA ASP A 110 11.77 6.32 8.58
C ASP A 110 12.12 5.86 7.17
N SER A 111 12.45 4.57 7.05
CA SER A 111 12.64 3.87 5.78
C SER A 111 12.22 2.43 5.96
N TYR A 112 10.94 2.14 5.78
CA TYR A 112 10.32 0.87 6.12
C TYR A 112 10.65 0.45 7.56
N LEU A 113 11.49 -0.58 7.74
CA LEU A 113 11.83 -1.11 9.06
C LEU A 113 12.84 -0.24 9.83
N ASP A 114 13.57 0.63 9.13
CA ASP A 114 14.71 1.36 9.67
C ASP A 114 14.35 2.80 10.08
N LEU A 115 15.06 3.31 11.09
CA LEU A 115 15.17 4.74 11.36
C LEU A 115 16.55 5.22 10.88
N VAL A 116 16.55 6.16 9.94
CA VAL A 116 17.76 6.70 9.30
C VAL A 116 18.05 8.09 9.83
N VAL A 117 19.32 8.39 10.05
CA VAL A 117 19.80 9.70 10.53
C VAL A 117 20.74 10.29 9.50
N PHE A 118 20.40 11.48 9.02
CA PHE A 118 21.22 12.27 8.11
C PHE A 118 21.84 13.46 8.82
N ASP A 119 23.10 13.75 8.53
CA ASP A 119 23.71 15.04 8.87
C ASP A 119 23.25 16.08 7.84
N ILE A 120 22.65 17.16 8.35
CA ILE A 120 22.14 18.29 7.58
C ILE A 120 22.83 19.61 7.97
N SER A 121 23.98 19.54 8.65
CA SER A 121 24.76 20.73 9.03
C SER A 121 25.25 21.50 7.80
N ASP A 122 25.60 20.80 6.72
CA ASP A 122 25.81 21.35 5.39
C ASP A 122 24.76 20.80 4.41
N ILE A 123 23.85 21.67 4.02
CA ILE A 123 22.73 21.30 3.13
C ILE A 123 23.17 20.88 1.72
N ASN A 124 24.40 21.24 1.31
CA ASN A 124 24.97 20.85 0.02
C ASN A 124 25.70 19.50 0.09
N SER A 125 25.90 18.95 1.29
CA SER A 125 26.65 17.71 1.54
C SER A 125 25.95 16.82 2.55
N ILE A 126 24.65 16.58 2.34
CA ILE A 126 23.85 15.71 3.19
C ILE A 126 24.31 14.27 3.05
N SER A 127 24.52 13.60 4.20
CA SER A 127 24.96 12.20 4.22
C SER A 127 24.27 11.42 5.34
N GLU A 128 24.02 10.14 5.12
CA GLU A 128 23.60 9.23 6.16
C GLU A 128 24.77 9.01 7.14
N VAL A 129 24.53 9.29 8.42
CA VAL A 129 25.55 9.16 9.49
C VAL A 129 25.22 8.07 10.47
N ASN A 130 23.97 7.63 10.55
CA ASN A 130 23.56 6.51 11.40
C ASN A 130 22.26 5.87 10.89
N ARG A 131 22.07 4.61 11.27
CA ARG A 131 20.86 3.85 10.98
C ARG A 131 20.56 2.85 12.09
N LEU A 132 19.37 2.94 12.65
CA LEU A 132 18.84 1.92 13.54
C LEU A 132 18.05 0.91 12.68
N LYS A 133 18.68 -0.21 12.40
CA LYS A 133 18.09 -1.26 11.56
C LYS A 133 16.97 -1.99 12.33
N ASN A 134 15.90 -2.32 11.63
CA ASN A 134 14.75 -3.07 12.12
C ASN A 134 14.08 -2.42 13.36
N ASN A 135 14.14 -1.11 13.48
CA ASN A 135 13.54 -0.36 14.60
C ASN A 135 12.00 -0.46 14.61
N PHE A 136 11.39 -0.70 13.46
CA PHE A 136 9.93 -0.78 13.26
C PHE A 136 9.47 -2.19 12.82
N ASP A 137 10.28 -3.24 13.01
CA ASP A 137 9.99 -4.61 12.57
C ASP A 137 8.66 -5.14 13.09
N ASN A 138 8.40 -4.98 14.39
CA ASN A 138 7.16 -5.43 15.02
C ASN A 138 5.90 -4.78 14.39
N TYR A 139 5.98 -3.51 14.00
CA TYR A 139 4.88 -2.84 13.32
C TYR A 139 4.59 -3.51 11.97
N TYR A 140 5.63 -3.69 11.14
CA TYR A 140 5.49 -4.26 9.80
C TYR A 140 5.10 -5.73 9.83
N LEU A 141 5.64 -6.52 10.75
CA LEU A 141 5.26 -7.93 10.98
C LEU A 141 3.78 -8.05 11.36
N ASN A 142 3.32 -7.26 12.32
CA ASN A 142 1.93 -7.31 12.80
C ASN A 142 0.91 -6.88 11.73
N GLN A 143 1.31 -6.07 10.75
CA GLN A 143 0.47 -5.65 9.64
C GLN A 143 0.60 -6.59 8.41
N GLY A 144 1.44 -7.62 8.47
CA GLY A 144 1.71 -8.50 7.33
C GLY A 144 2.43 -7.79 6.16
N LEU A 145 3.10 -6.68 6.44
CA LEU A 145 3.82 -5.87 5.43
C LEU A 145 5.29 -6.25 5.29
N TYR A 146 5.78 -7.17 6.10
CA TYR A 146 7.13 -7.70 6.10
C TYR A 146 7.13 -9.22 6.28
N ASN A 147 8.00 -9.89 5.53
CA ASN A 147 8.27 -11.31 5.63
C ASN A 147 9.79 -11.50 5.68
N GLU A 148 10.30 -12.32 6.60
CA GLU A 148 11.76 -12.50 6.81
C GLU A 148 12.46 -13.05 5.57
N ASP A 149 11.80 -13.91 4.79
CA ASP A 149 12.38 -14.53 3.59
C ASP A 149 12.28 -13.65 2.35
N GLN A 150 11.24 -12.82 2.24
CA GLN A 150 10.91 -12.04 1.04
C GLN A 150 11.23 -10.56 1.17
N GLY A 151 11.24 -10.01 2.40
CA GLY A 151 11.43 -8.60 2.69
C GLY A 151 10.14 -7.83 2.93
N VAL A 152 10.15 -6.52 2.63
CA VAL A 152 8.99 -5.64 2.80
C VAL A 152 8.16 -5.54 1.53
N ILE A 153 6.85 -5.34 1.68
CA ILE A 153 5.95 -5.06 0.57
C ILE A 153 6.16 -3.60 0.11
N VAL A 154 6.63 -3.44 -1.12
CA VAL A 154 6.88 -2.13 -1.74
C VAL A 154 5.75 -1.68 -2.65
N GLY A 155 4.86 -2.59 -3.05
CA GLY A 155 3.73 -2.33 -3.91
C GLY A 155 2.89 -3.57 -4.15
N TYR A 156 1.91 -3.45 -5.04
CA TYR A 156 1.06 -4.56 -5.47
C TYR A 156 0.95 -4.57 -6.99
N LYS A 157 0.96 -5.76 -7.56
CA LYS A 157 0.62 -6.00 -8.96
C LYS A 157 -0.86 -6.34 -9.04
N GLU A 158 -1.59 -5.60 -9.85
CA GLU A 158 -2.99 -5.90 -10.15
C GLU A 158 -3.06 -6.95 -11.25
N GLU A 159 -3.89 -7.97 -11.03
CA GLU A 159 -4.17 -9.02 -12.01
C GLU A 159 -5.68 -9.27 -12.03
N LEU A 160 -6.28 -9.12 -13.22
CA LEU A 160 -7.67 -9.48 -13.43
C LEU A 160 -7.74 -10.99 -13.61
N LYS A 161 -8.51 -11.67 -12.74
CA LYS A 161 -8.81 -13.10 -12.87
C LYS A 161 -10.24 -13.32 -13.29
N GLU A 162 -10.44 -14.31 -14.13
CA GLU A 162 -11.75 -14.79 -14.52
C GLU A 162 -11.91 -16.22 -14.02
N GLU A 163 -13.01 -16.48 -13.36
CA GLU A 163 -13.38 -17.78 -12.82
C GLU A 163 -14.73 -18.20 -13.39
N TYR A 164 -14.79 -19.42 -13.90
CA TYR A 164 -16.03 -20.02 -14.37
C TYR A 164 -16.73 -20.72 -13.20
N ILE A 165 -17.97 -20.32 -12.94
CA ILE A 165 -18.79 -20.86 -11.85
C ILE A 165 -19.90 -21.69 -12.48
N GLU A 166 -19.87 -23.01 -12.22
CA GLU A 166 -20.91 -23.95 -12.64
C GLU A 166 -22.00 -24.11 -11.58
N ASN A 167 -23.23 -24.33 -12.04
CA ASN A 167 -24.37 -24.71 -11.20
C ASN A 167 -24.68 -23.76 -10.05
N HIS A 168 -24.47 -22.46 -10.26
CA HIS A 168 -24.83 -21.46 -9.28
C HIS A 168 -26.36 -21.23 -9.28
N ASP A 169 -26.95 -21.01 -8.09
CA ASP A 169 -28.34 -20.60 -7.97
C ASP A 169 -28.54 -19.18 -8.55
N CYS A 170 -29.25 -19.09 -9.68
CA CYS A 170 -29.48 -17.84 -10.40
C CYS A 170 -30.40 -16.86 -9.63
N GLY A 171 -31.02 -17.29 -8.53
CA GLY A 171 -31.90 -16.47 -7.68
C GLY A 171 -31.17 -15.55 -6.70
N LEU A 172 -29.87 -15.74 -6.50
CA LEU A 172 -29.04 -14.96 -5.60
C LEU A 172 -28.04 -14.10 -6.38
N ALA A 173 -28.53 -13.08 -7.09
CA ALA A 173 -27.68 -12.00 -7.55
C ALA A 173 -27.24 -11.20 -6.30
N TYR A 174 -26.01 -11.34 -5.90
CA TYR A 174 -25.42 -10.45 -4.90
C TYR A 174 -25.13 -9.10 -5.57
N ASP A 175 -25.85 -8.06 -5.12
CA ASP A 175 -25.56 -6.66 -5.39
C ASP A 175 -24.23 -6.22 -4.73
#